data_d592f511a7b11799824980e17e5a55d7
#
_entry.id   d592f511a7b11799824980e17e5a55d7
#
_cell.length_a   1.000
_cell.length_b   1.000
_cell.length_c   1.000
_cell.angle_alpha   90.00
_cell.angle_beta   90.00
_cell.angle_gamma   90.00
#
_symmetry.space_group_name_H-M   'P 1'
#
loop_
_entity.id
_entity.type
_entity.pdbx_description
1 polymer ?
#
loop_
_entity_poly.entity_id
_entity_poly.type
_entity_poly.pdbx_seq_one_letter_code
_entity_poly.pdbx_strand_id
1 'polypeptide(L)'
;MKVSIIGTGKIGTDLLYKLIKIPEYEIVAFVGRRDINKSIPTNVTYYSNGIKFFIDNPKSCDIVFDCTDAYSARENAKVFRNQGIYTIDLTPSKIGRLCVPNINCDCLHNIDNVNMITCGGQVSLPLLKYLKSKCNISYAEVVSQISSDTAGMATRINIDKYIETTESAIQTLIGVNNCKVILNVNPSPKTVMQTTIFIKTNQKVIFEDYDLFIKKTQNYINGYTSDVRPVYIKDNIVMVSVKVYGSEDYLSKYAGNLDVINCAAIEVSKKIFDIRNDKVDNHKNIYEIILDV
;
A
#
# COMPACT_ATOMS: atom_id res chain seq x y z
N MET A 1 3.44 -8.76 -17.49
CA MET A 1 4.40 -7.99 -16.65
C MET A 1 5.14 -8.94 -15.73
N LYS A 2 6.48 -8.92 -15.73
CA LYS A 2 7.32 -9.76 -14.89
C LYS A 2 7.48 -9.14 -13.50
N VAL A 3 7.11 -9.89 -12.47
CA VAL A 3 7.17 -9.42 -11.09
C VAL A 3 7.92 -10.39 -10.19
N SER A 4 8.54 -9.86 -9.16
CA SER A 4 9.14 -10.66 -8.08
C SER A 4 8.71 -10.12 -6.72
N ILE A 5 8.73 -10.98 -5.72
CA ILE A 5 8.44 -10.61 -4.33
C ILE A 5 9.66 -10.95 -3.50
N ILE A 6 10.17 -9.98 -2.74
CA ILE A 6 11.19 -10.22 -1.71
C ILE A 6 10.60 -10.02 -0.33
N GLY A 7 10.77 -11.01 0.55
CA GLY A 7 10.15 -11.05 1.87
C GLY A 7 9.00 -12.05 1.93
N THR A 8 9.22 -13.16 2.63
CA THR A 8 8.29 -14.30 2.71
C THR A 8 7.48 -14.33 4.00
N GLY A 9 7.28 -13.15 4.61
CA GLY A 9 6.36 -12.96 5.74
C GLY A 9 4.88 -13.06 5.36
N LYS A 10 4.00 -12.70 6.28
CA LYS A 10 2.53 -12.71 6.05
C LYS A 10 2.14 -11.84 4.86
N ILE A 11 2.68 -10.62 4.76
CA ILE A 11 2.42 -9.68 3.65
C ILE A 11 2.84 -10.30 2.31
N GLY A 12 4.11 -10.70 2.17
CA GLY A 12 4.62 -11.22 0.90
C GLY A 12 3.95 -12.52 0.47
N THR A 13 3.56 -13.38 1.43
CA THR A 13 2.84 -14.62 1.10
C THR A 13 1.42 -14.33 0.64
N ASP A 14 0.69 -13.46 1.34
CA ASP A 14 -0.66 -13.06 0.93
C ASP A 14 -0.64 -12.35 -0.44
N LEU A 15 0.34 -11.47 -0.65
CA LEU A 15 0.55 -10.83 -1.95
C LEU A 15 0.80 -11.85 -3.07
N LEU A 16 1.61 -12.89 -2.81
CA LEU A 16 1.83 -13.97 -3.76
C LEU A 16 0.50 -14.62 -4.18
N TYR A 17 -0.34 -15.00 -3.20
CA TYR A 17 -1.64 -15.63 -3.48
C TYR A 17 -2.64 -14.71 -4.19
N LYS A 18 -2.50 -13.39 -4.07
CA LYS A 18 -3.27 -12.42 -4.85
C LYS A 18 -2.76 -12.32 -6.28
N LEU A 19 -1.44 -12.20 -6.47
CA LEU A 19 -0.83 -11.99 -7.79
C LEU A 19 -1.01 -13.19 -8.72
N ILE A 20 -0.96 -14.43 -8.22
CA ILE A 20 -1.17 -15.63 -9.05
C ILE A 20 -2.59 -15.72 -9.63
N LYS A 21 -3.56 -14.98 -9.10
CA LYS A 21 -4.94 -14.92 -9.61
C LYS A 21 -5.11 -13.89 -10.73
N ILE A 22 -4.09 -13.10 -11.01
CA ILE A 22 -4.14 -12.01 -11.99
C ILE A 22 -3.30 -12.43 -13.19
N PRO A 23 -3.92 -12.76 -14.34
CA PRO A 23 -3.22 -13.35 -15.50
C PRO A 23 -2.13 -12.46 -16.11
N GLU A 24 -2.22 -11.16 -15.92
CA GLU A 24 -1.27 -10.17 -16.46
C GLU A 24 0.10 -10.21 -15.77
N TYR A 25 0.22 -10.91 -14.64
CA TYR A 25 1.48 -11.05 -13.91
C TYR A 25 2.15 -12.39 -14.16
N GLU A 26 3.42 -12.34 -14.56
CA GLU A 26 4.36 -13.47 -14.55
C GLU A 26 5.22 -13.36 -13.29
N ILE A 27 5.02 -14.28 -12.34
CA ILE A 27 5.80 -14.28 -11.10
C ILE A 27 7.12 -14.98 -11.35
N VAL A 28 8.20 -14.20 -11.44
CA VAL A 28 9.55 -14.71 -11.72
C VAL A 28 10.17 -15.37 -10.49
N ALA A 29 10.04 -14.76 -9.32
CA ALA A 29 10.64 -15.25 -8.10
C ALA A 29 9.89 -14.84 -6.85
N PHE A 30 9.79 -15.76 -5.91
CA PHE A 30 9.41 -15.52 -4.52
C PHE A 30 10.65 -15.73 -3.65
N VAL A 31 11.17 -14.65 -3.04
CA VAL A 31 12.52 -14.63 -2.47
C VAL A 31 12.49 -14.42 -0.96
N GLY A 32 13.12 -15.31 -0.22
CA GLY A 32 13.33 -15.21 1.22
C GLY A 32 14.81 -15.29 1.61
N ARG A 33 15.08 -15.14 2.90
CA ARG A 33 16.44 -15.29 3.47
C ARG A 33 16.74 -16.67 4.04
N ARG A 34 15.73 -17.53 4.15
CA ARG A 34 15.81 -18.87 4.79
C ARG A 34 14.84 -19.80 4.07
N ASP A 35 15.09 -21.08 4.12
CA ASP A 35 14.14 -22.07 3.68
C ASP A 35 12.81 -21.93 4.43
N ILE A 36 11.72 -22.15 3.73
CA ILE A 36 10.37 -21.98 4.28
C ILE A 36 9.70 -23.34 4.43
N ASN A 37 9.14 -23.58 5.62
CA ASN A 37 8.34 -24.78 5.93
C ASN A 37 6.84 -24.54 5.64
N LYS A 38 6.52 -23.96 4.47
CA LYS A 38 5.13 -23.74 4.05
C LYS A 38 4.97 -24.11 2.59
N SER A 39 3.79 -24.61 2.26
CA SER A 39 3.42 -24.85 0.88
C SER A 39 3.35 -23.52 0.12
N ILE A 40 3.96 -23.46 -1.03
CA ILE A 40 3.80 -22.41 -2.03
C ILE A 40 3.20 -23.01 -3.30
N PRO A 41 2.49 -22.22 -4.12
CA PRO A 41 1.94 -22.71 -5.38
C PRO A 41 3.02 -23.33 -6.28
N THR A 42 2.72 -24.45 -6.92
CA THR A 42 3.68 -25.26 -7.71
C THR A 42 4.26 -24.55 -8.92
N ASN A 43 3.57 -23.52 -9.40
CA ASN A 43 4.00 -22.68 -10.53
C ASN A 43 4.89 -21.50 -10.12
N VAL A 44 5.28 -21.42 -8.85
CA VAL A 44 6.14 -20.34 -8.33
C VAL A 44 7.48 -20.91 -7.87
N THR A 45 8.57 -20.32 -8.33
CA THR A 45 9.92 -20.70 -7.88
C THR A 45 10.31 -19.90 -6.63
N TYR A 46 10.71 -20.63 -5.60
CA TYR A 46 11.21 -20.06 -4.35
C TYR A 46 12.73 -20.03 -4.31
N TYR A 47 13.30 -18.94 -3.80
CA TYR A 47 14.73 -18.75 -3.57
C TYR A 47 14.99 -18.32 -2.13
N SER A 48 15.95 -18.98 -1.45
CA SER A 48 16.28 -18.70 -0.03
C SER A 48 17.51 -17.81 0.18
N ASN A 49 18.06 -17.22 -0.91
CA ASN A 49 19.29 -16.44 -0.88
C ASN A 49 19.10 -14.91 -0.76
N GLY A 50 17.88 -14.46 -0.51
CA GLY A 50 17.56 -13.04 -0.29
C GLY A 50 17.95 -12.14 -1.45
N ILE A 51 18.47 -10.95 -1.16
CA ILE A 51 18.86 -9.97 -2.19
C ILE A 51 19.91 -10.50 -3.17
N LYS A 52 20.67 -11.54 -2.79
CA LYS A 52 21.66 -12.17 -3.67
C LYS A 52 21.03 -12.73 -4.93
N PHE A 53 19.78 -13.21 -4.88
CA PHE A 53 19.05 -13.62 -6.07
C PHE A 53 19.09 -12.55 -7.17
N PHE A 54 18.78 -11.31 -6.82
CA PHE A 54 18.74 -10.20 -7.78
C PHE A 54 20.12 -9.73 -8.21
N ILE A 55 21.15 -9.89 -7.37
CA ILE A 55 22.53 -9.61 -7.75
C ILE A 55 23.02 -10.61 -8.80
N ASP A 56 22.69 -11.88 -8.60
CA ASP A 56 23.09 -12.97 -9.50
C ASP A 56 22.23 -13.02 -10.79
N ASN A 57 21.02 -12.46 -10.75
CA ASN A 57 20.07 -12.43 -11.88
C ASN A 57 19.62 -10.97 -12.17
N PRO A 58 20.50 -10.14 -12.72
CA PRO A 58 20.19 -8.73 -12.99
C PRO A 58 19.04 -8.59 -13.99
N LYS A 59 18.17 -7.58 -13.75
CA LYS A 59 17.01 -7.29 -14.60
C LYS A 59 16.03 -8.47 -14.79
N SER A 60 15.96 -9.35 -13.79
CA SER A 60 15.10 -10.54 -13.85
C SER A 60 13.60 -10.23 -13.90
N CYS A 61 13.17 -9.06 -13.41
CA CYS A 61 11.78 -8.63 -13.42
C CYS A 61 11.64 -7.14 -13.71
N ASP A 62 10.40 -6.73 -14.06
CA ASP A 62 10.05 -5.31 -14.29
C ASP A 62 9.79 -4.59 -12.99
N ILE A 63 9.11 -5.27 -12.07
CA ILE A 63 8.71 -4.75 -10.75
C ILE A 63 9.09 -5.76 -9.66
N VAL A 64 9.63 -5.25 -8.56
CA VAL A 64 9.80 -5.99 -7.32
C VAL A 64 8.93 -5.41 -6.22
N PHE A 65 8.19 -6.27 -5.53
CA PHE A 65 7.48 -5.93 -4.30
C PHE A 65 8.39 -6.24 -3.11
N ASP A 66 8.82 -5.20 -2.38
CA ASP A 66 9.63 -5.37 -1.17
C ASP A 66 8.74 -5.49 0.06
N CYS A 67 8.59 -6.72 0.55
CA CYS A 67 7.82 -7.09 1.73
C CYS A 67 8.74 -7.46 2.93
N THR A 68 9.96 -6.94 2.97
CA THR A 68 10.95 -7.23 4.02
C THR A 68 10.72 -6.38 5.28
N ASP A 69 11.72 -5.71 5.75
CA ASP A 69 11.67 -4.73 6.84
C ASP A 69 12.34 -3.43 6.40
N ALA A 70 12.10 -2.33 7.15
CA ALA A 70 12.56 -1.00 6.77
C ALA A 70 14.09 -0.89 6.60
N TYR A 71 14.88 -1.69 7.30
CA TYR A 71 16.32 -1.72 7.16
C TYR A 71 16.74 -2.44 5.89
N SER A 72 16.23 -3.66 5.69
CA SER A 72 16.49 -4.47 4.49
C SER A 72 16.06 -3.75 3.21
N ALA A 73 14.89 -3.10 3.23
CA ALA A 73 14.39 -2.35 2.08
C ALA A 73 15.34 -1.23 1.62
N ARG A 74 16.04 -0.58 2.56
CA ARG A 74 17.04 0.46 2.24
C ARG A 74 18.23 -0.10 1.45
N GLU A 75 18.71 -1.27 1.82
CA GLU A 75 19.82 -1.93 1.12
C GLU A 75 19.33 -2.53 -0.22
N ASN A 76 18.16 -3.16 -0.22
CA ASN A 76 17.55 -3.72 -1.42
C ASN A 76 17.32 -2.65 -2.50
N ALA A 77 16.81 -1.48 -2.12
CA ALA A 77 16.52 -0.38 -3.05
C ALA A 77 17.75 0.06 -3.86
N LYS A 78 18.96 -0.01 -3.29
CA LYS A 78 20.21 0.30 -4.02
C LYS A 78 20.44 -0.70 -5.16
N VAL A 79 20.23 -1.99 -4.89
CA VAL A 79 20.41 -3.05 -5.89
C VAL A 79 19.37 -2.91 -6.99
N PHE A 80 18.09 -2.71 -6.65
CA PHE A 80 17.02 -2.59 -7.63
C PHE A 80 17.18 -1.37 -8.53
N ARG A 81 17.53 -0.21 -7.95
CA ARG A 81 17.80 1.01 -8.71
C ARG A 81 18.94 0.83 -9.71
N ASN A 82 20.05 0.22 -9.29
CA ASN A 82 21.22 -0.02 -10.16
C ASN A 82 20.88 -0.94 -11.34
N GLN A 83 19.84 -1.76 -11.21
CA GLN A 83 19.39 -2.68 -12.24
C GLN A 83 18.22 -2.16 -13.07
N GLY A 84 17.66 -0.98 -12.72
CA GLY A 84 16.50 -0.42 -13.38
C GLY A 84 15.19 -1.19 -13.08
N ILE A 85 15.16 -1.97 -11.99
CA ILE A 85 13.96 -2.67 -11.51
C ILE A 85 13.11 -1.68 -10.71
N TYR A 86 11.83 -1.55 -11.07
CA TYR A 86 10.91 -0.70 -10.32
C TYR A 86 10.58 -1.32 -8.97
N THR A 87 10.66 -0.54 -7.91
CA THR A 87 10.41 -1.04 -6.55
C THR A 87 9.08 -0.52 -6.01
N ILE A 88 8.23 -1.42 -5.53
CA ILE A 88 7.06 -1.12 -4.71
C ILE A 88 7.39 -1.59 -3.28
N ASP A 89 7.67 -0.64 -2.41
CA ASP A 89 8.11 -0.90 -1.04
C ASP A 89 6.92 -0.89 -0.07
N LEU A 90 6.60 -2.06 0.48
CA LEU A 90 5.52 -2.25 1.45
C LEU A 90 5.98 -2.09 2.91
N THR A 91 7.21 -1.59 3.11
CA THR A 91 7.79 -1.39 4.46
C THR A 91 7.68 0.08 4.89
N PRO A 92 7.73 0.39 6.19
CA PRO A 92 7.75 1.78 6.66
C PRO A 92 9.15 2.43 6.54
N SER A 93 9.84 2.19 5.41
CA SER A 93 11.22 2.64 5.18
C SER A 93 11.34 4.13 4.87
N LYS A 94 10.28 4.74 4.34
CA LYS A 94 10.25 6.10 3.75
C LYS A 94 11.24 6.29 2.59
N ILE A 95 11.60 5.21 1.88
CA ILE A 95 12.41 5.29 0.67
C ILE A 95 11.49 5.41 -0.54
N GLY A 96 11.89 6.23 -1.50
CA GLY A 96 11.06 6.49 -2.66
C GLY A 96 9.89 7.43 -2.37
N ARG A 97 9.00 7.56 -3.34
CA ARG A 97 7.85 8.46 -3.25
C ARG A 97 6.72 7.80 -2.46
N LEU A 98 6.23 8.46 -1.42
CA LEU A 98 5.03 8.02 -0.72
C LEU A 98 3.85 7.95 -1.71
N CYS A 99 3.15 6.80 -1.76
CA CYS A 99 2.13 6.55 -2.75
C CYS A 99 0.85 5.97 -2.14
N VAL A 100 -0.27 6.53 -2.58
CA VAL A 100 -1.63 6.03 -2.31
C VAL A 100 -2.41 6.05 -3.62
N PRO A 101 -3.03 4.93 -4.05
CA PRO A 101 -3.67 4.80 -5.37
C PRO A 101 -4.58 5.97 -5.75
N ASN A 102 -5.50 6.34 -4.89
CA ASN A 102 -6.51 7.37 -5.14
C ASN A 102 -6.05 8.82 -4.85
N ILE A 103 -4.75 9.03 -4.58
CA ILE A 103 -4.24 10.37 -4.21
C ILE A 103 -3.21 10.89 -5.19
N ASN A 104 -2.19 10.08 -5.53
CA ASN A 104 -1.04 10.57 -6.28
C ASN A 104 -0.41 9.54 -7.23
N CYS A 105 -1.13 8.47 -7.56
CA CYS A 105 -0.64 7.40 -8.41
C CYS A 105 -0.43 7.85 -9.87
N ASP A 106 -1.17 8.86 -10.35
CA ASP A 106 -1.07 9.36 -11.72
C ASP A 106 0.23 10.15 -12.00
N CYS A 107 1.01 10.47 -10.96
CA CYS A 107 2.24 11.25 -11.04
C CYS A 107 3.51 10.39 -10.87
N LEU A 108 3.52 9.14 -11.32
CA LEU A 108 4.63 8.20 -11.14
C LEU A 108 5.63 8.17 -12.30
N HIS A 109 5.51 9.08 -13.27
CA HIS A 109 6.48 9.22 -14.35
C HIS A 109 7.89 9.54 -13.79
N ASN A 110 8.90 8.80 -14.26
CA ASN A 110 10.31 8.96 -13.85
C ASN A 110 10.60 8.64 -12.38
N ILE A 111 9.72 7.90 -11.71
CA ILE A 111 9.94 7.34 -10.37
C ILE A 111 10.41 5.90 -10.52
N ASP A 112 11.39 5.51 -9.75
CA ASP A 112 11.95 4.14 -9.73
C ASP A 112 11.55 3.35 -8.47
N ASN A 113 11.09 4.06 -7.44
CA ASN A 113 10.69 3.48 -6.16
C ASN A 113 9.51 4.25 -5.57
N VAL A 114 8.48 3.52 -5.21
CA VAL A 114 7.34 4.04 -4.44
C VAL A 114 7.23 3.32 -3.11
N ASN A 115 6.92 4.08 -2.06
CA ASN A 115 6.69 3.56 -0.73
C ASN A 115 5.20 3.56 -0.39
N MET A 116 4.69 2.40 0.01
CA MET A 116 3.27 2.21 0.34
C MET A 116 2.89 2.72 1.73
N ILE A 117 3.76 3.47 2.38
CA ILE A 117 3.51 4.12 3.67
C ILE A 117 3.33 3.08 4.78
N THR A 118 2.07 2.82 5.16
CA THR A 118 1.66 1.83 6.15
C THR A 118 0.25 1.35 5.84
N CYS A 119 -0.15 0.22 6.41
CA CYS A 119 -1.53 -0.26 6.26
C CYS A 119 -2.56 0.79 6.76
N GLY A 120 -2.31 1.43 7.90
CA GLY A 120 -3.17 2.50 8.39
C GLY A 120 -3.16 3.74 7.50
N GLY A 121 -2.02 4.06 6.90
CA GLY A 121 -1.91 5.11 5.89
C GLY A 121 -2.78 4.81 4.66
N GLN A 122 -2.73 3.60 4.13
CA GLN A 122 -3.54 3.20 2.98
C GLN A 122 -5.05 3.24 3.28
N VAL A 123 -5.48 3.07 4.53
CA VAL A 123 -6.89 3.20 4.94
C VAL A 123 -7.28 4.65 5.18
N SER A 124 -6.45 5.39 5.91
CA SER A 124 -6.81 6.72 6.44
C SER A 124 -6.62 7.86 5.45
N LEU A 125 -5.57 7.82 4.62
CA LEU A 125 -5.27 8.94 3.71
C LEU A 125 -6.35 9.17 2.64
N PRO A 126 -6.91 8.15 1.98
CA PRO A 126 -8.04 8.36 1.07
C PRO A 126 -9.23 9.02 1.76
N LEU A 127 -9.56 8.58 2.99
CA LEU A 127 -10.64 9.13 3.77
C LEU A 127 -10.37 10.59 4.20
N LEU A 128 -9.14 10.88 4.65
CA LEU A 128 -8.72 12.25 4.96
C LEU A 128 -8.73 13.17 3.72
N LYS A 129 -8.34 12.64 2.55
CA LYS A 129 -8.43 13.39 1.28
C LYS A 129 -9.87 13.73 0.93
N TYR A 130 -10.78 12.76 1.10
CA TYR A 130 -12.21 12.98 0.94
C TYR A 130 -12.72 14.07 1.91
N LEU A 131 -12.45 13.95 3.21
CA LEU A 131 -12.87 14.96 4.21
C LEU A 131 -12.28 16.35 3.88
N LYS A 132 -11.01 16.41 3.51
CA LYS A 132 -10.32 17.65 3.15
C LYS A 132 -10.92 18.32 1.91
N SER A 133 -11.47 17.56 0.97
CA SER A 133 -12.18 18.12 -0.20
C SER A 133 -13.51 18.78 0.17
N LYS A 134 -14.04 18.51 1.36
CA LYS A 134 -15.31 19.05 1.85
C LYS A 134 -15.15 20.21 2.83
N CYS A 135 -14.06 20.23 3.59
CA CYS A 135 -13.83 21.28 4.60
C CYS A 135 -12.35 21.51 4.87
N ASN A 136 -12.04 22.67 5.48
CA ASN A 136 -10.72 22.91 6.02
C ASN A 136 -10.52 22.14 7.33
N ILE A 137 -9.44 21.37 7.39
CA ILE A 137 -9.07 20.56 8.54
C ILE A 137 -7.94 21.26 9.29
N SER A 138 -8.19 21.70 10.52
CA SER A 138 -7.19 22.32 11.39
C SER A 138 -6.44 21.31 12.25
N TYR A 139 -7.02 20.13 12.49
CA TYR A 139 -6.43 19.01 13.21
C TYR A 139 -7.04 17.70 12.73
N ALA A 140 -6.23 16.65 12.64
CA ALA A 140 -6.69 15.30 12.36
C ALA A 140 -6.07 14.29 13.33
N GLU A 141 -6.91 13.38 13.86
CA GLU A 141 -6.47 12.25 14.65
C GLU A 141 -6.91 10.96 13.94
N VAL A 142 -5.97 10.05 13.75
CA VAL A 142 -6.20 8.74 13.13
C VAL A 142 -5.94 7.66 14.15
N VAL A 143 -6.96 6.92 14.54
CA VAL A 143 -6.89 5.80 15.47
C VAL A 143 -7.16 4.51 14.72
N SER A 144 -6.10 3.73 14.49
CA SER A 144 -6.22 2.42 13.84
C SER A 144 -6.12 1.31 14.86
N GLN A 145 -7.02 0.33 14.77
CA GLN A 145 -6.99 -0.90 15.55
C GLN A 145 -6.75 -2.09 14.62
N ILE A 146 -5.82 -2.96 15.00
CA ILE A 146 -5.52 -4.22 14.28
C ILE A 146 -5.47 -5.39 15.25
N SER A 147 -5.66 -6.61 14.74
CA SER A 147 -5.48 -7.83 15.54
C SER A 147 -4.01 -8.05 15.90
N SER A 148 -3.74 -8.55 17.10
CA SER A 148 -2.41 -8.97 17.52
C SER A 148 -1.80 -10.04 16.59
N ASP A 149 -2.62 -10.93 16.04
CA ASP A 149 -2.15 -11.97 15.12
C ASP A 149 -1.65 -11.41 13.79
N THR A 150 -2.14 -10.24 13.38
CA THR A 150 -1.74 -9.58 12.14
C THR A 150 -0.63 -8.54 12.35
N ALA A 151 -0.38 -8.14 13.59
CA ALA A 151 0.76 -7.33 13.97
C ALA A 151 2.03 -8.18 13.95
N GLY A 152 2.71 -8.24 12.80
CA GLY A 152 3.97 -8.98 12.65
C GLY A 152 5.11 -8.41 13.51
N MET A 153 6.21 -9.15 13.60
CA MET A 153 7.40 -8.72 14.36
C MET A 153 7.90 -7.35 13.89
N ALA A 154 7.91 -7.10 12.58
CA ALA A 154 8.34 -5.81 12.03
C ALA A 154 7.45 -4.65 12.52
N THR A 155 6.13 -4.83 12.61
CA THR A 155 5.20 -3.83 13.15
C THR A 155 5.46 -3.57 14.63
N ARG A 156 5.64 -4.64 15.41
CA ARG A 156 5.84 -4.54 16.87
C ARG A 156 7.14 -3.84 17.25
N ILE A 157 8.22 -4.11 16.51
CA ILE A 157 9.55 -3.49 16.74
C ILE A 157 9.58 -2.04 16.23
N ASN A 158 8.75 -1.69 15.25
CA ASN A 158 8.80 -0.41 14.55
C ASN A 158 7.49 0.40 14.67
N ILE A 159 6.77 0.32 15.79
CA ILE A 159 5.51 1.08 16.00
C ILE A 159 5.76 2.58 15.81
N ASP A 160 6.84 3.12 16.34
CA ASP A 160 7.19 4.53 16.20
C ASP A 160 7.37 4.92 14.71
N LYS A 161 8.07 4.08 13.94
CA LYS A 161 8.22 4.31 12.50
C LYS A 161 6.89 4.23 11.73
N TYR A 162 5.99 3.36 12.17
CA TYR A 162 4.65 3.29 11.62
C TYR A 162 3.89 4.61 11.84
N ILE A 163 3.93 5.13 13.08
CA ILE A 163 3.29 6.40 13.46
C ILE A 163 3.90 7.55 12.65
N GLU A 164 5.22 7.73 12.75
CA GLU A 164 5.95 8.79 12.05
C GLU A 164 5.74 8.78 10.53
N THR A 165 5.72 7.59 9.92
CA THR A 165 5.53 7.46 8.47
C THR A 165 4.12 7.86 8.07
N THR A 166 3.12 7.46 8.85
CA THR A 166 1.72 7.82 8.59
C THR A 166 1.46 9.30 8.80
N GLU A 167 2.00 9.90 9.88
CA GLU A 167 1.90 11.35 10.15
C GLU A 167 2.57 12.17 9.04
N SER A 168 3.78 11.78 8.65
CA SER A 168 4.50 12.42 7.53
C SER A 168 3.69 12.37 6.23
N ALA A 169 3.02 11.24 5.95
CA ALA A 169 2.18 11.10 4.77
C ALA A 169 0.91 11.98 4.87
N ILE A 170 0.29 12.10 6.03
CA ILE A 170 -0.84 13.03 6.26
C ILE A 170 -0.41 14.47 5.98
N GLN A 171 0.74 14.87 6.50
CA GLN A 171 1.29 16.22 6.31
C GLN A 171 1.59 16.49 4.83
N THR A 172 2.29 15.57 4.16
CA THR A 172 2.79 15.80 2.80
C THR A 172 1.73 15.59 1.71
N LEU A 173 0.88 14.57 1.84
CA LEU A 173 -0.09 14.21 0.79
C LEU A 173 -1.47 14.84 1.02
N ILE A 174 -1.86 15.11 2.27
CA ILE A 174 -3.14 15.72 2.60
C ILE A 174 -2.99 17.20 2.92
N GLY A 175 -1.83 17.63 3.41
CA GLY A 175 -1.58 19.01 3.81
C GLY A 175 -2.25 19.37 5.14
N VAL A 176 -2.34 18.42 6.07
CA VAL A 176 -2.79 18.63 7.45
C VAL A 176 -1.60 18.53 8.39
N ASN A 177 -1.02 19.66 8.76
CA ASN A 177 0.21 19.72 9.55
C ASN A 177 0.00 19.28 11.01
N ASN A 178 -1.14 19.63 11.58
CA ASN A 178 -1.53 19.21 12.93
C ASN A 178 -2.24 17.86 12.86
N CYS A 179 -1.51 16.78 13.06
CA CYS A 179 -2.10 15.44 13.06
C CYS A 179 -1.49 14.56 14.14
N LYS A 180 -2.23 13.54 14.53
CA LYS A 180 -1.79 12.48 15.44
C LYS A 180 -2.25 11.14 14.91
N VAL A 181 -1.35 10.16 15.00
CA VAL A 181 -1.64 8.77 14.63
C VAL A 181 -1.49 7.88 15.86
N ILE A 182 -2.46 7.00 16.06
CA ILE A 182 -2.48 6.02 17.15
C ILE A 182 -2.70 4.64 16.54
N LEU A 183 -1.89 3.68 16.94
CA LEU A 183 -2.04 2.28 16.58
C LEU A 183 -2.36 1.44 17.82
N ASN A 184 -3.55 0.86 17.84
CA ASN A 184 -3.98 -0.08 18.87
C ASN A 184 -3.81 -1.51 18.35
N VAL A 185 -3.05 -2.31 19.08
CA VAL A 185 -2.91 -3.76 18.82
C VAL A 185 -3.83 -4.50 19.79
N ASN A 186 -4.96 -4.97 19.26
CA ASN A 186 -5.96 -5.68 20.05
C ASN A 186 -5.49 -7.13 20.30
N PRO A 187 -5.48 -7.62 21.55
CA PRO A 187 -5.09 -8.98 21.88
C PRO A 187 -6.01 -10.06 21.30
N SER A 188 -7.26 -9.72 20.95
CA SER A 188 -8.18 -10.67 20.32
C SER A 188 -7.75 -11.02 18.89
N PRO A 189 -7.57 -12.30 18.55
CA PRO A 189 -7.14 -12.72 17.22
C PRO A 189 -8.22 -12.50 16.14
N LYS A 190 -9.47 -12.35 16.52
CA LYS A 190 -10.62 -12.14 15.62
C LYS A 190 -11.03 -10.67 15.54
N THR A 191 -10.08 -9.77 15.66
CA THR A 191 -10.35 -8.33 15.53
C THR A 191 -10.15 -7.89 14.09
N VAL A 192 -11.21 -7.36 13.49
CA VAL A 192 -11.16 -6.73 12.16
C VAL A 192 -10.39 -5.41 12.25
N MET A 193 -9.63 -5.06 11.23
CA MET A 193 -9.03 -3.73 11.17
C MET A 193 -10.11 -2.67 11.17
N GLN A 194 -10.00 -1.71 12.08
CA GLN A 194 -10.88 -0.55 12.16
C GLN A 194 -10.03 0.71 12.24
N THR A 195 -10.40 1.73 11.48
CA THR A 195 -9.76 3.05 11.54
C THR A 195 -10.83 4.10 11.78
N THR A 196 -10.70 4.81 12.89
CA THR A 196 -11.54 5.95 13.26
C THR A 196 -10.73 7.23 13.08
N ILE A 197 -11.31 8.19 12.39
CA ILE A 197 -10.70 9.51 12.17
C ILE A 197 -11.55 10.56 12.87
N PHE A 198 -10.89 11.42 13.61
CA PHE A 198 -11.46 12.65 14.16
C PHE A 198 -10.81 13.83 13.45
N ILE A 199 -11.61 14.73 12.92
CA ILE A 199 -11.12 16.00 12.38
C ILE A 199 -11.73 17.19 13.10
N LYS A 200 -10.94 18.26 13.23
CA LYS A 200 -11.43 19.54 13.71
C LYS A 200 -11.59 20.50 12.54
N THR A 201 -12.80 21.04 12.38
CA THR A 201 -13.14 22.01 11.32
C THR A 201 -14.08 23.08 11.87
N ASN A 202 -13.96 24.30 11.34
CA ASN A 202 -14.88 25.39 11.69
C ASN A 202 -16.04 25.55 10.69
N GLN A 203 -16.14 24.62 9.73
CA GLN A 203 -17.15 24.64 8.68
C GLN A 203 -18.21 23.56 8.97
N LYS A 204 -19.48 23.92 8.83
CA LYS A 204 -20.57 22.92 8.81
C LYS A 204 -20.70 22.38 7.39
N VAL A 205 -20.50 21.08 7.23
CA VAL A 205 -20.47 20.39 5.94
C VAL A 205 -21.38 19.17 5.97
N ILE A 206 -22.02 18.91 4.86
CA ILE A 206 -22.80 17.69 4.62
C ILE A 206 -21.96 16.76 3.73
N PHE A 207 -21.94 15.47 4.04
CA PHE A 207 -21.14 14.46 3.38
C PHE A 207 -22.04 13.57 2.49
N GLU A 208 -22.71 14.17 1.50
CA GLU A 208 -23.73 13.50 0.67
C GLU A 208 -23.13 12.38 -0.19
N ASP A 209 -21.95 12.59 -0.76
CA ASP A 209 -21.26 11.66 -1.66
C ASP A 209 -20.34 10.68 -0.95
N TYR A 210 -20.47 10.50 0.37
CA TYR A 210 -19.64 9.58 1.15
C TYR A 210 -19.73 8.13 0.66
N ASP A 211 -20.92 7.67 0.27
CA ASP A 211 -21.10 6.32 -0.25
C ASP A 211 -20.40 6.11 -1.60
N LEU A 212 -20.31 7.16 -2.43
CA LEU A 212 -19.54 7.12 -3.67
C LEU A 212 -18.04 7.01 -3.37
N PHE A 213 -17.54 7.71 -2.34
CA PHE A 213 -16.16 7.56 -1.87
C PHE A 213 -15.87 6.12 -1.41
N ILE A 214 -16.75 5.52 -0.61
CA ILE A 214 -16.62 4.12 -0.18
C ILE A 214 -16.54 3.19 -1.39
N LYS A 215 -17.49 3.31 -2.35
CA LYS A 215 -17.50 2.49 -3.57
C LYS A 215 -16.22 2.64 -4.40
N LYS A 216 -15.71 3.87 -4.57
CA LYS A 216 -14.44 4.11 -5.29
C LYS A 216 -13.25 3.43 -4.60
N THR A 217 -13.22 3.43 -3.27
CA THR A 217 -12.15 2.76 -2.52
C THR A 217 -12.29 1.24 -2.62
N GLN A 218 -13.50 0.71 -2.64
CA GLN A 218 -13.78 -0.71 -2.83
C GLN A 218 -13.34 -1.25 -4.19
N ASN A 219 -13.14 -0.42 -5.21
CA ASN A 219 -12.64 -0.87 -6.52
C ASN A 219 -11.27 -1.55 -6.42
N TYR A 220 -10.45 -1.21 -5.43
CA TYR A 220 -9.16 -1.88 -5.20
C TYR A 220 -9.01 -2.49 -3.81
N ILE A 221 -9.85 -2.13 -2.83
CA ILE A 221 -9.89 -2.74 -1.49
C ILE A 221 -11.32 -3.25 -1.24
N ASN A 222 -11.64 -4.45 -1.74
CA ASN A 222 -12.99 -5.02 -1.65
C ASN A 222 -13.57 -5.03 -0.24
N GLY A 223 -12.74 -5.28 0.77
CA GLY A 223 -13.13 -5.35 2.18
C GLY A 223 -13.28 -4.00 2.88
N TYR A 224 -13.09 -2.86 2.18
CA TYR A 224 -13.23 -1.53 2.77
C TYR A 224 -14.70 -1.16 2.97
N THR A 225 -15.13 -0.99 4.20
CA THR A 225 -16.54 -0.77 4.54
C THR A 225 -16.73 0.41 5.49
N SER A 226 -17.85 1.12 5.33
CA SER A 226 -18.26 2.13 6.31
C SER A 226 -18.68 1.46 7.61
N ASP A 227 -18.16 1.94 8.73
CA ASP A 227 -18.62 1.55 10.08
C ASP A 227 -19.48 2.67 10.69
N VAL A 228 -18.93 3.88 10.71
CA VAL A 228 -19.67 5.09 11.08
C VAL A 228 -19.44 6.14 9.99
N ARG A 229 -20.53 6.64 9.42
CA ARG A 229 -20.51 7.76 8.46
C ARG A 229 -19.96 9.03 9.13
N PRO A 230 -19.44 10.00 8.37
CA PRO A 230 -19.02 11.27 8.95
C PRO A 230 -20.16 11.94 9.73
N VAL A 231 -19.94 12.16 10.99
CA VAL A 231 -20.93 12.74 11.91
C VAL A 231 -20.26 13.75 12.83
N TYR A 232 -20.95 14.85 13.10
CA TYR A 232 -20.51 15.81 14.12
C TYR A 232 -20.78 15.24 15.51
N ILE A 233 -19.74 15.05 16.31
CA ILE A 233 -19.85 14.66 17.73
C ILE A 233 -19.83 15.87 18.67
N LYS A 234 -19.32 17.00 18.16
CA LYS A 234 -19.36 18.34 18.76
C LYS A 234 -19.42 19.37 17.64
N ASP A 235 -19.67 20.64 17.96
CA ASP A 235 -19.84 21.72 16.97
C ASP A 235 -18.74 21.81 15.90
N ASN A 236 -17.51 21.46 16.25
CA ASN A 236 -16.35 21.58 15.37
C ASN A 236 -15.55 20.26 15.23
N ILE A 237 -16.08 19.13 15.69
CA ILE A 237 -15.40 17.83 15.59
C ILE A 237 -16.28 16.85 14.82
N VAL A 238 -15.76 16.37 13.70
CA VAL A 238 -16.35 15.31 12.90
C VAL A 238 -15.63 14.01 13.21
N MET A 239 -16.38 12.93 13.42
CA MET A 239 -15.89 11.56 13.53
C MET A 239 -16.38 10.75 12.33
N VAL A 240 -15.54 9.86 11.86
CA VAL A 240 -15.86 8.85 10.84
C VAL A 240 -15.09 7.57 11.14
N SER A 241 -15.69 6.40 10.89
CA SER A 241 -15.04 5.11 11.10
C SER A 241 -15.28 4.17 9.93
N VAL A 242 -14.21 3.44 9.56
CA VAL A 242 -14.23 2.41 8.51
C VAL A 242 -13.63 1.12 9.05
N LYS A 243 -14.08 -0.01 8.49
CA LYS A 243 -13.52 -1.34 8.72
C LYS A 243 -12.94 -1.90 7.43
N VAL A 244 -11.90 -2.70 7.55
CA VAL A 244 -11.33 -3.44 6.43
C VAL A 244 -11.29 -4.91 6.76
N TYR A 245 -11.98 -5.71 5.94
CA TYR A 245 -11.94 -7.16 5.98
C TYR A 245 -10.93 -7.68 4.97
N GLY A 246 -10.21 -8.74 5.32
CA GLY A 246 -9.33 -9.42 4.37
C GLY A 246 -10.12 -10.20 3.34
N SER A 247 -9.56 -10.35 2.14
CA SER A 247 -10.16 -11.05 1.00
C SER A 247 -10.06 -12.58 1.09
N GLU A 248 -9.41 -13.10 2.12
CA GLU A 248 -9.22 -14.55 2.37
C GLU A 248 -8.46 -15.29 1.25
N ASP A 249 -7.52 -14.62 0.58
CA ASP A 249 -6.68 -15.24 -0.43
C ASP A 249 -5.67 -16.23 0.18
N TYR A 250 -5.00 -15.83 1.24
CA TYR A 250 -4.10 -16.63 2.04
C TYR A 250 -4.34 -16.42 3.55
N LEU A 251 -4.55 -15.18 3.96
CA LEU A 251 -4.83 -14.83 5.35
C LEU A 251 -6.33 -14.76 5.60
N SER A 252 -6.73 -14.87 6.88
CA SER A 252 -8.15 -14.82 7.25
C SER A 252 -8.75 -13.42 7.03
N LYS A 253 -10.09 -13.34 7.02
CA LYS A 253 -10.84 -12.07 6.95
C LYS A 253 -10.48 -11.03 8.03
N TYR A 254 -9.83 -11.46 9.11
CA TYR A 254 -9.37 -10.57 10.18
C TYR A 254 -8.02 -9.90 9.88
N ALA A 255 -7.37 -10.27 8.78
CA ALA A 255 -6.11 -9.70 8.34
C ALA A 255 -6.28 -8.49 7.39
N GLY A 256 -7.34 -7.70 7.55
CA GLY A 256 -7.62 -6.54 6.70
C GLY A 256 -6.47 -5.53 6.60
N ASN A 257 -5.67 -5.37 7.65
CA ASN A 257 -4.47 -4.52 7.62
C ASN A 257 -3.39 -5.03 6.65
N LEU A 258 -3.25 -6.34 6.49
CA LEU A 258 -2.29 -6.92 5.54
C LEU A 258 -2.89 -6.96 4.13
N ASP A 259 -4.19 -7.15 4.02
CA ASP A 259 -4.92 -7.13 2.77
C ASP A 259 -4.87 -5.74 2.11
N VAL A 260 -5.14 -4.68 2.86
CA VAL A 260 -5.21 -3.31 2.33
C VAL A 260 -3.89 -2.86 1.70
N ILE A 261 -2.75 -3.16 2.32
CA ILE A 261 -1.46 -2.75 1.77
C ILE A 261 -1.11 -3.54 0.51
N ASN A 262 -1.48 -4.83 0.45
CA ASN A 262 -1.31 -5.67 -0.72
C ASN A 262 -2.20 -5.21 -1.89
N CYS A 263 -3.49 -4.94 -1.63
CA CYS A 263 -4.42 -4.42 -2.62
C CYS A 263 -3.96 -3.07 -3.19
N ALA A 264 -3.49 -2.16 -2.32
CA ALA A 264 -2.95 -0.89 -2.75
C ALA A 264 -1.66 -1.04 -3.60
N ALA A 265 -0.76 -1.95 -3.22
CA ALA A 265 0.46 -2.23 -3.98
C ALA A 265 0.16 -2.81 -5.37
N ILE A 266 -0.82 -3.70 -5.47
CA ILE A 266 -1.29 -4.25 -6.75
C ILE A 266 -1.89 -3.14 -7.62
N GLU A 267 -2.72 -2.27 -7.07
CA GLU A 267 -3.31 -1.15 -7.83
C GLU A 267 -2.23 -0.18 -8.34
N VAL A 268 -1.23 0.13 -7.52
CA VAL A 268 -0.07 0.93 -7.95
C VAL A 268 0.70 0.24 -9.07
N SER A 269 0.93 -1.08 -9.00
CA SER A 269 1.66 -1.81 -10.05
C SER A 269 0.94 -1.81 -11.40
N LYS A 270 -0.40 -1.88 -11.39
CA LYS A 270 -1.20 -1.73 -12.62
C LYS A 270 -1.01 -0.36 -13.25
N LYS A 271 -1.10 0.70 -12.44
CA LYS A 271 -0.88 2.08 -12.92
C LYS A 271 0.53 2.30 -13.49
N ILE A 272 1.56 1.72 -12.87
CA ILE A 272 2.93 1.78 -13.39
C ILE A 272 3.04 1.07 -14.74
N PHE A 273 2.35 -0.06 -14.89
CA PHE A 273 2.33 -0.81 -16.14
C PHE A 273 1.69 0.00 -17.27
N ASP A 274 0.53 0.63 -17.01
CA ASP A 274 -0.16 1.50 -17.97
C ASP A 274 0.74 2.66 -18.40
N ILE A 275 1.34 3.38 -17.45
CA ILE A 275 2.27 4.50 -17.71
C ILE A 275 3.47 4.07 -18.57
N ARG A 276 3.98 2.86 -18.39
CA ARG A 276 5.11 2.34 -19.17
C ARG A 276 4.69 1.95 -20.58
N ASN A 277 3.51 1.36 -20.75
CA ASN A 277 2.98 1.00 -22.07
C ASN A 277 2.64 2.23 -22.90
N ASP A 278 2.01 3.25 -22.32
CA ASP A 278 1.73 4.52 -23.01
C ASP A 278 3.01 5.19 -23.54
N LYS A 279 4.13 5.09 -22.81
CA LYS A 279 5.43 5.57 -23.29
C LYS A 279 5.95 4.76 -24.48
N VAL A 280 5.75 3.44 -24.50
CA VAL A 280 6.18 2.58 -25.60
C VAL A 280 5.36 2.87 -26.87
N ASP A 281 4.06 3.05 -26.73
CA ASP A 281 3.18 3.36 -27.87
C ASP A 281 3.45 4.74 -28.45
N ASN A 282 3.68 5.74 -27.61
CA ASN A 282 4.09 7.08 -28.06
C ASN A 282 5.45 7.07 -28.77
N HIS A 283 6.40 6.26 -28.33
CA HIS A 283 7.68 6.11 -29.03
C HIS A 283 7.52 5.37 -30.37
N LYS A 284 6.69 4.33 -30.44
CA LYS A 284 6.38 3.64 -31.72
C LYS A 284 5.76 4.57 -32.75
N ASN A 285 4.75 5.34 -32.33
CA ASN A 285 4.10 6.32 -33.21
C ASN A 285 5.07 7.39 -33.75
N ILE A 286 6.05 7.83 -32.94
CA ILE A 286 7.08 8.78 -33.40
C ILE A 286 8.02 8.14 -34.43
N TYR A 287 8.39 6.86 -34.24
CA TYR A 287 9.24 6.15 -35.20
C TYR A 287 8.50 5.83 -36.53
N GLU A 288 7.22 5.51 -36.48
CA GLU A 288 6.42 5.31 -37.69
C GLU A 288 6.24 6.61 -38.48
N ILE A 289 6.02 7.75 -37.81
CA ILE A 289 5.94 9.08 -38.45
C ILE A 289 7.28 9.49 -39.10
N ILE A 290 8.43 9.05 -38.57
CA ILE A 290 9.76 9.38 -39.12
C ILE A 290 10.11 8.49 -40.34
N LEU A 291 9.50 7.31 -40.47
CA LEU A 291 9.75 6.39 -41.57
C LEU A 291 8.86 6.65 -42.80
N ASP A 292 7.80 7.45 -42.65
CA ASP A 292 6.90 7.87 -43.74
C ASP A 292 7.27 9.25 -44.35
N VAL A 293 8.48 9.78 -44.06
CA VAL A 293 9.10 10.94 -44.67
C VAL A 293 10.41 10.52 -45.38
#